data_b9de7d8e9ba58b86edc45c18988d3895
#
_entry.id   b9de7d8e9ba58b86edc45c18988d3895
#
_cell.length_a   1.000
_cell.length_b   1.000
_cell.length_c   1.000
_cell.angle_alpha   90.00
_cell.angle_beta   90.00
_cell.angle_gamma   90.00
#
_symmetry.space_group_name_H-M   'P 1'
#
loop_
_entity.id
_entity.type
_entity.pdbx_description
1 polymer ?
#
loop_
_entity_poly.entity_id
_entity_poly.type
_entity_poly.pdbx_seq_one_letter_code
_entity_poly.pdbx_strand_id
1 'polypeptide(L)'
;MTYRVLISDPLSEDGIYPLREAEKIEVDMITDLTAAQLQEKIVDYDALLVRSQTKVTREIIANGKRLKIIGRAGVGVDNIDLDAATAHGVIVVNAPDGNTNSASEHTMAMLMALARKIPQAYHALLQKKWDRKSHVGVELKGKTLGVIGMGRIGREVALRAKGQRMKVMAYDPFLTDDKAEQLGVSRGTVEEVVQVADFITVHTPLLKETKHLINTEAFTKMKDGVQLINCARGGIIDEEALYEAIVSGKVAGAALDVFEEEPATDHKLLELPQVIATPHLGASTVEAQENVAIDVSHDVVRLLTGDLVKNPVNMPSVPKDLMNKIEPYFYLAEKLGLFLTNVTDDVIEEITIYYAGELYEVEVAPLTRNTIKGMLKRHFGDHINDVNAAYLAEQRGIVINEQKTSTTRGFTNLITVEVKTKSGSKTVAGTLLNGLGARVVRVNNYSVDFKPQGNVLFIHHKDQPGAIGKVGSVLAEQAINIATMQVGRADVGGDAIMLLRVDKAVNEADVAVLTALPDIYGVTAMNL
;
A
#
# COMPACT_ATOMS: atom_id res chain seq x y z
N MET A 1 27.83 2.87 -4.76
CA MET A 1 27.37 1.66 -4.07
C MET A 1 26.64 0.80 -5.08
N THR A 2 26.93 -0.48 -5.19
CA THR A 2 26.23 -1.43 -6.06
C THR A 2 25.12 -2.09 -5.23
N TYR A 3 23.93 -2.18 -5.76
CA TYR A 3 22.81 -2.87 -5.15
C TYR A 3 22.76 -4.32 -5.61
N ARG A 4 22.36 -5.22 -4.74
CA ARG A 4 22.23 -6.66 -5.06
C ARG A 4 20.77 -7.08 -5.05
N VAL A 5 20.34 -7.74 -6.12
CA VAL A 5 18.97 -8.22 -6.32
C VAL A 5 18.99 -9.74 -6.37
N LEU A 6 18.21 -10.39 -5.51
CA LEU A 6 17.99 -11.83 -5.54
C LEU A 6 16.68 -12.13 -6.25
N ILE A 7 16.72 -13.06 -7.20
CA ILE A 7 15.53 -13.64 -7.86
C ILE A 7 15.44 -15.10 -7.41
N SER A 8 14.40 -15.44 -6.66
CA SER A 8 14.25 -16.79 -6.07
C SER A 8 13.30 -17.72 -6.82
N ASP A 9 12.50 -17.18 -7.74
CA ASP A 9 11.63 -17.96 -8.63
C ASP A 9 12.05 -17.77 -10.08
N PRO A 10 11.83 -18.74 -10.99
CA PRO A 10 12.21 -18.61 -12.38
C PRO A 10 11.50 -17.44 -13.07
N LEU A 11 12.27 -16.52 -13.66
CA LEU A 11 11.83 -15.43 -14.51
C LEU A 11 12.56 -15.50 -15.86
N SER A 12 11.93 -15.02 -16.93
CA SER A 12 12.56 -14.95 -18.25
C SER A 12 13.67 -13.89 -18.27
N GLU A 13 14.72 -14.09 -19.05
CA GLU A 13 15.79 -13.10 -19.23
C GLU A 13 15.23 -11.79 -19.81
N ASP A 14 14.26 -11.85 -20.73
CA ASP A 14 13.57 -10.68 -21.26
C ASP A 14 12.78 -9.92 -20.17
N GLY A 15 12.23 -10.65 -19.20
CA GLY A 15 11.52 -10.07 -18.06
C GLY A 15 12.43 -9.33 -17.07
N ILE A 16 13.68 -9.74 -16.94
CA ILE A 16 14.66 -9.11 -16.02
C ILE A 16 15.64 -8.15 -16.71
N TYR A 17 15.47 -7.96 -18.02
CA TYR A 17 16.28 -7.05 -18.82
C TYR A 17 16.47 -5.66 -18.15
N PRO A 18 15.43 -4.99 -17.58
CA PRO A 18 15.63 -3.69 -16.93
C PRO A 18 16.63 -3.71 -15.76
N LEU A 19 16.70 -4.83 -15.04
CA LEU A 19 17.67 -5.01 -13.95
C LEU A 19 19.09 -5.27 -14.47
N ARG A 20 19.22 -6.02 -15.58
CA ARG A 20 20.52 -6.32 -16.20
C ARG A 20 21.18 -5.10 -16.82
N GLU A 21 20.39 -4.19 -17.38
CA GLU A 21 20.87 -2.95 -18.02
C GLU A 21 21.21 -1.84 -17.01
N ALA A 22 20.76 -1.96 -15.75
CA ALA A 22 20.99 -0.92 -14.74
C ALA A 22 22.44 -0.96 -14.22
N GLU A 23 23.24 0.09 -14.48
CA GLU A 23 24.69 0.18 -14.19
C GLU A 23 25.12 -0.14 -12.75
N LYS A 24 24.21 0.01 -11.77
CA LYS A 24 24.52 -0.16 -10.34
C LYS A 24 23.78 -1.31 -9.68
N ILE A 25 23.31 -2.25 -10.47
CA ILE A 25 22.54 -3.40 -9.99
C ILE A 25 23.21 -4.70 -10.40
N GLU A 26 23.48 -5.55 -9.43
CA GLU A 26 23.92 -6.93 -9.64
C GLU A 26 22.75 -7.87 -9.37
N VAL A 27 22.52 -8.82 -10.28
CA VAL A 27 21.38 -9.73 -10.23
C VAL A 27 21.86 -11.16 -10.10
N ASP A 28 21.44 -11.80 -9.01
CA ASP A 28 21.63 -13.23 -8.77
C ASP A 28 20.26 -13.93 -8.93
N MET A 29 20.15 -14.83 -9.92
CA MET A 29 18.98 -15.70 -10.06
C MET A 29 19.34 -17.06 -9.47
N ILE A 30 18.76 -17.38 -8.32
CA ILE A 30 19.00 -18.64 -7.58
C ILE A 30 17.64 -19.23 -7.28
N THR A 31 17.17 -20.08 -8.13
CA THR A 31 15.90 -20.80 -8.01
C THR A 31 16.07 -22.04 -7.11
N ASP A 32 14.95 -22.60 -6.65
CA ASP A 32 14.92 -23.82 -5.83
C ASP A 32 15.53 -23.68 -4.42
N LEU A 33 15.57 -22.46 -3.88
CA LEU A 33 15.97 -22.22 -2.50
C LEU A 33 14.91 -22.73 -1.53
N THR A 34 15.32 -23.50 -0.55
CA THR A 34 14.46 -23.76 0.62
C THR A 34 14.26 -22.48 1.44
N ALA A 35 13.20 -22.42 2.25
CA ALA A 35 12.93 -21.26 3.11
C ALA A 35 14.14 -20.92 4.02
N ALA A 36 14.83 -21.92 4.56
CA ALA A 36 16.02 -21.74 5.40
C ALA A 36 17.20 -21.15 4.59
N GLN A 37 17.44 -21.63 3.38
CA GLN A 37 18.48 -21.09 2.51
C GLN A 37 18.19 -19.67 2.06
N LEU A 38 16.93 -19.36 1.75
CA LEU A 38 16.52 -17.99 1.41
C LEU A 38 16.70 -17.05 2.61
N GLN A 39 16.32 -17.50 3.81
CA GLN A 39 16.50 -16.75 5.06
C GLN A 39 17.99 -16.44 5.35
N GLU A 40 18.89 -17.36 5.07
CA GLU A 40 20.32 -17.15 5.22
C GLU A 40 20.89 -16.17 4.17
N LYS A 41 20.48 -16.33 2.91
CA LYS A 41 21.02 -15.55 1.79
C LYS A 41 20.54 -14.11 1.76
N ILE A 42 19.28 -13.84 2.16
CA ILE A 42 18.63 -12.52 2.02
C ILE A 42 19.39 -11.38 2.72
N VAL A 43 20.23 -11.69 3.69
CA VAL A 43 21.04 -10.72 4.47
C VAL A 43 21.89 -9.82 3.55
N ASP A 44 22.33 -10.33 2.42
CA ASP A 44 23.26 -9.66 1.50
C ASP A 44 22.58 -8.87 0.39
N TYR A 45 21.24 -8.89 0.31
CA TYR A 45 20.50 -8.34 -0.81
C TYR A 45 19.68 -7.10 -0.45
N ASP A 46 19.60 -6.17 -1.39
CA ASP A 46 18.82 -4.93 -1.29
C ASP A 46 17.40 -5.10 -1.84
N ALA A 47 17.19 -6.10 -2.72
CA ALA A 47 15.88 -6.43 -3.30
C ALA A 47 15.70 -7.93 -3.45
N LEU A 48 14.44 -8.39 -3.36
CA LEU A 48 14.00 -9.76 -3.60
C LEU A 48 12.89 -9.77 -4.65
N LEU A 49 13.04 -10.54 -5.73
CA LEU A 49 11.99 -10.81 -6.69
C LEU A 49 11.49 -12.25 -6.55
N VAL A 50 10.16 -12.39 -6.50
CA VAL A 50 9.48 -13.68 -6.35
C VAL A 50 8.31 -13.80 -7.33
N ARG A 51 7.84 -15.02 -7.53
CA ARG A 51 6.54 -15.34 -8.12
C ARG A 51 5.63 -15.97 -7.06
N SER A 52 4.93 -17.04 -7.41
CA SER A 52 4.00 -17.74 -6.52
C SER A 52 4.64 -18.88 -5.71
N GLN A 53 5.81 -19.39 -6.11
CA GLN A 53 6.43 -20.55 -5.48
C GLN A 53 7.10 -20.20 -4.15
N THR A 54 7.82 -19.06 -4.11
CA THR A 54 8.49 -18.59 -2.90
C THR A 54 7.51 -17.94 -1.94
N LYS A 55 7.42 -18.44 -0.70
CA LYS A 55 6.71 -17.78 0.40
C LYS A 55 7.69 -16.88 1.15
N VAL A 56 7.42 -15.58 1.16
CA VAL A 56 8.25 -14.57 1.85
C VAL A 56 7.65 -14.32 3.23
N THR A 57 8.17 -15.08 4.21
CA THR A 57 7.68 -15.05 5.59
C THR A 57 8.29 -13.90 6.38
N ARG A 58 7.73 -13.66 7.58
CA ARG A 58 8.23 -12.69 8.55
C ARG A 58 9.71 -12.89 8.88
N GLU A 59 10.14 -14.14 9.03
CA GLU A 59 11.51 -14.49 9.38
C GLU A 59 12.50 -14.13 8.26
N ILE A 60 12.12 -14.37 7.01
CA ILE A 60 12.92 -13.98 5.84
C ILE A 60 13.08 -12.45 5.79
N ILE A 61 11.97 -11.72 5.95
CA ILE A 61 11.98 -10.25 5.93
C ILE A 61 12.81 -9.69 7.08
N ALA A 62 12.65 -10.21 8.29
CA ALA A 62 13.40 -9.77 9.46
C ALA A 62 14.92 -9.97 9.34
N ASN A 63 15.34 -10.99 8.60
CA ASN A 63 16.76 -11.24 8.31
C ASN A 63 17.33 -10.33 7.22
N GLY A 64 16.48 -9.83 6.32
CA GLY A 64 16.89 -8.96 5.23
C GLY A 64 17.27 -7.55 5.69
N LYS A 65 18.37 -7.39 6.42
CA LYS A 65 18.81 -6.12 7.01
C LYS A 65 19.04 -4.99 5.98
N ARG A 66 19.35 -5.35 4.74
CA ARG A 66 19.56 -4.43 3.63
C ARG A 66 18.33 -4.31 2.73
N LEU A 67 17.32 -5.18 2.93
CA LEU A 67 16.18 -5.31 2.05
C LEU A 67 15.34 -4.02 2.03
N LYS A 68 15.15 -3.46 0.85
CA LYS A 68 14.38 -2.22 0.60
C LYS A 68 13.08 -2.48 -0.13
N ILE A 69 13.07 -3.51 -1.00
CA ILE A 69 11.94 -3.81 -1.85
C ILE A 69 11.80 -5.32 -2.08
N ILE A 70 10.55 -5.77 -2.09
CA ILE A 70 10.15 -7.10 -2.53
C ILE A 70 9.26 -6.91 -3.74
N GLY A 71 9.67 -7.47 -4.89
CA GLY A 71 8.90 -7.46 -6.12
C GLY A 71 8.21 -8.80 -6.36
N ARG A 72 6.89 -8.81 -6.46
CA ARG A 72 6.14 -10.00 -6.86
C ARG A 72 5.79 -9.94 -8.34
N ALA A 73 6.44 -10.76 -9.17
CA ALA A 73 6.12 -10.89 -10.59
C ALA A 73 4.77 -11.57 -10.79
N GLY A 74 3.71 -10.78 -10.69
CA GLY A 74 2.30 -11.16 -10.79
C GLY A 74 1.38 -10.19 -10.05
N VAL A 75 0.09 -10.50 -9.98
CA VAL A 75 -0.94 -9.59 -9.42
C VAL A 75 -1.14 -9.78 -7.92
N GLY A 76 -1.40 -11.01 -7.47
CA GLY A 76 -1.63 -11.30 -6.06
C GLY A 76 -0.32 -11.24 -5.26
N VAL A 77 -0.41 -10.96 -3.96
CA VAL A 77 0.73 -10.90 -3.04
C VAL A 77 0.54 -11.79 -1.82
N ASP A 78 -0.35 -12.77 -1.93
CA ASP A 78 -0.78 -13.65 -0.83
C ASP A 78 0.37 -14.49 -0.24
N ASN A 79 1.47 -14.64 -0.99
CA ASN A 79 2.67 -15.35 -0.56
C ASN A 79 3.71 -14.44 0.14
N ILE A 80 3.38 -13.18 0.43
CA ILE A 80 4.27 -12.22 1.11
C ILE A 80 3.60 -11.73 2.39
N ASP A 81 4.30 -11.79 3.53
CA ASP A 81 3.84 -11.18 4.79
C ASP A 81 3.94 -9.65 4.68
N LEU A 82 2.83 -9.01 4.28
CA LEU A 82 2.76 -7.56 4.07
C LEU A 82 2.93 -6.78 5.37
N ASP A 83 2.42 -7.29 6.49
CA ASP A 83 2.56 -6.64 7.79
C ASP A 83 4.01 -6.63 8.25
N ALA A 84 4.72 -7.76 8.06
CA ALA A 84 6.14 -7.82 8.34
C ALA A 84 6.95 -6.90 7.41
N ALA A 85 6.65 -6.89 6.10
CA ALA A 85 7.33 -6.00 5.16
C ALA A 85 7.14 -4.53 5.57
N THR A 86 5.91 -4.14 5.89
CA THR A 86 5.59 -2.79 6.34
C THR A 86 6.30 -2.45 7.64
N ALA A 87 6.27 -3.33 8.64
CA ALA A 87 6.94 -3.12 9.93
C ALA A 87 8.46 -2.90 9.78
N HIS A 88 9.09 -3.61 8.83
CA HIS A 88 10.53 -3.49 8.56
C HIS A 88 10.86 -2.38 7.55
N GLY A 89 9.87 -1.64 7.05
CA GLY A 89 10.07 -0.55 6.10
C GLY A 89 10.43 -1.01 4.69
N VAL A 90 10.07 -2.23 4.33
CA VAL A 90 10.32 -2.83 3.02
C VAL A 90 9.11 -2.57 2.11
N ILE A 91 9.33 -1.97 0.96
CA ILE A 91 8.29 -1.73 -0.04
C ILE A 91 7.96 -3.06 -0.73
N VAL A 92 6.67 -3.35 -0.87
CA VAL A 92 6.21 -4.47 -1.71
C VAL A 92 5.58 -3.90 -2.97
N VAL A 93 6.01 -4.40 -4.14
CA VAL A 93 5.45 -4.04 -5.44
C VAL A 93 4.96 -5.28 -6.18
N ASN A 94 3.94 -5.09 -7.02
CA ASN A 94 3.40 -6.13 -7.89
C ASN A 94 3.20 -5.61 -9.32
N ALA A 95 2.71 -6.46 -10.22
CA ALA A 95 2.38 -6.11 -11.60
C ALA A 95 0.87 -6.25 -11.83
N PRO A 96 0.04 -5.27 -11.46
CA PRO A 96 -1.41 -5.41 -11.44
C PRO A 96 -2.06 -5.49 -12.83
N ASP A 97 -1.36 -5.07 -13.89
CA ASP A 97 -1.87 -5.06 -15.27
C ASP A 97 -1.34 -6.23 -16.12
N GLY A 98 -0.23 -6.85 -15.71
CA GLY A 98 0.55 -7.74 -16.55
C GLY A 98 -0.14 -9.04 -16.99
N ASN A 99 -1.17 -9.53 -16.26
CA ASN A 99 -1.90 -10.75 -16.60
C ASN A 99 -3.38 -10.53 -16.94
N THR A 100 -3.83 -9.29 -17.11
CA THR A 100 -5.26 -8.98 -17.29
C THR A 100 -5.87 -9.72 -18.48
N ASN A 101 -5.19 -9.71 -19.63
CA ASN A 101 -5.66 -10.44 -20.82
C ASN A 101 -5.64 -11.95 -20.60
N SER A 102 -4.53 -12.50 -20.13
CA SER A 102 -4.39 -13.94 -19.92
C SER A 102 -5.46 -14.51 -18.99
N ALA A 103 -5.68 -13.88 -17.83
CA ALA A 103 -6.69 -14.33 -16.88
C ALA A 103 -8.11 -14.20 -17.44
N SER A 104 -8.41 -13.15 -18.20
CA SER A 104 -9.73 -12.98 -18.80
C SER A 104 -9.97 -13.99 -19.95
N GLU A 105 -8.96 -14.28 -20.75
CA GLU A 105 -9.02 -15.30 -21.80
C GLU A 105 -9.17 -16.71 -21.23
N HIS A 106 -8.39 -17.01 -20.17
CA HIS A 106 -8.51 -18.27 -19.45
C HIS A 106 -9.91 -18.46 -18.85
N THR A 107 -10.47 -17.42 -18.21
CA THR A 107 -11.84 -17.43 -17.68
C THR A 107 -12.86 -17.74 -18.78
N MET A 108 -12.74 -17.09 -19.94
CA MET A 108 -13.63 -17.35 -21.08
C MET A 108 -13.44 -18.76 -21.66
N ALA A 109 -12.21 -19.26 -21.73
CA ALA A 109 -11.92 -20.62 -22.16
C ALA A 109 -12.55 -21.65 -21.21
N MET A 110 -12.42 -21.46 -19.89
CA MET A 110 -13.03 -22.31 -18.87
C MET A 110 -14.57 -22.27 -18.94
N LEU A 111 -15.15 -21.08 -19.10
CA LEU A 111 -16.60 -20.91 -19.29
C LEU A 111 -17.08 -21.68 -20.53
N MET A 112 -16.41 -21.54 -21.67
CA MET A 112 -16.79 -22.23 -22.92
C MET A 112 -16.56 -23.74 -22.83
N ALA A 113 -15.47 -24.17 -22.20
CA ALA A 113 -15.18 -25.58 -21.96
C ALA A 113 -16.24 -26.25 -21.08
N LEU A 114 -16.69 -25.55 -20.02
CA LEU A 114 -17.75 -25.98 -19.11
C LEU A 114 -19.11 -26.07 -19.85
N ALA A 115 -19.50 -24.99 -20.54
CA ALA A 115 -20.76 -24.92 -21.29
C ALA A 115 -20.89 -26.03 -22.36
N ARG A 116 -19.77 -26.45 -22.94
CA ARG A 116 -19.73 -27.44 -24.03
C ARG A 116 -19.20 -28.82 -23.62
N LYS A 117 -18.89 -29.02 -22.32
CA LYS A 117 -18.37 -30.26 -21.73
C LYS A 117 -17.12 -30.79 -22.51
N ILE A 118 -16.22 -29.88 -22.93
CA ILE A 118 -15.08 -30.19 -23.78
C ILE A 118 -14.13 -31.20 -23.12
N PRO A 119 -13.66 -31.02 -21.87
CA PRO A 119 -12.74 -31.98 -21.25
C PRO A 119 -13.34 -33.36 -21.08
N GLN A 120 -14.62 -33.47 -20.71
CA GLN A 120 -15.31 -34.74 -20.55
C GLN A 120 -15.46 -35.48 -21.87
N ALA A 121 -15.83 -34.75 -22.94
CA ALA A 121 -15.95 -35.32 -24.27
C ALA A 121 -14.59 -35.82 -24.80
N TYR A 122 -13.52 -35.04 -24.60
CA TYR A 122 -12.17 -35.45 -24.96
C TYR A 122 -11.72 -36.68 -24.18
N HIS A 123 -11.96 -36.74 -22.88
CA HIS A 123 -11.65 -37.89 -22.04
C HIS A 123 -12.39 -39.16 -22.51
N ALA A 124 -13.67 -39.05 -22.87
CA ALA A 124 -14.43 -40.18 -23.45
C ALA A 124 -13.79 -40.71 -24.74
N LEU A 125 -13.32 -39.82 -25.62
CA LEU A 125 -12.61 -40.24 -26.86
C LEU A 125 -11.29 -40.96 -26.57
N LEU A 126 -10.52 -40.52 -25.56
CA LEU A 126 -9.31 -41.23 -25.12
C LEU A 126 -9.63 -42.65 -24.62
N GLN A 127 -10.82 -42.85 -24.03
CA GLN A 127 -11.34 -44.17 -23.65
C GLN A 127 -11.98 -44.94 -24.82
N LYS A 128 -11.82 -44.47 -26.08
CA LYS A 128 -12.40 -45.05 -27.30
C LYS A 128 -13.95 -45.09 -27.30
N LYS A 129 -14.60 -44.17 -26.54
CA LYS A 129 -16.05 -44.04 -26.48
C LYS A 129 -16.52 -42.92 -27.41
N TRP A 130 -17.42 -43.26 -28.37
CA TRP A 130 -18.08 -42.30 -29.24
C TRP A 130 -19.46 -41.93 -28.69
N ASP A 131 -19.48 -41.13 -27.61
CA ASP A 131 -20.71 -40.77 -26.90
C ASP A 131 -21.09 -39.30 -27.16
N ARG A 132 -22.06 -39.09 -28.06
CA ARG A 132 -22.59 -37.77 -28.40
C ARG A 132 -23.72 -37.35 -27.46
N LYS A 133 -24.44 -38.29 -26.87
CA LYS A 133 -25.66 -38.02 -26.10
C LYS A 133 -25.35 -37.43 -24.71
N SER A 134 -24.36 -37.95 -24.04
CA SER A 134 -23.98 -37.49 -22.66
C SER A 134 -23.26 -36.15 -22.66
N HIS A 135 -22.77 -35.70 -23.84
CA HIS A 135 -22.00 -34.45 -23.95
C HIS A 135 -22.77 -33.31 -24.65
N VAL A 136 -24.12 -33.32 -24.55
CA VAL A 136 -24.94 -32.20 -24.99
C VAL A 136 -24.67 -31.00 -24.04
N GLY A 137 -24.23 -29.89 -24.62
CA GLY A 137 -23.94 -28.63 -23.91
C GLY A 137 -25.02 -27.59 -24.12
N VAL A 138 -24.71 -26.36 -23.70
CA VAL A 138 -25.57 -25.18 -23.83
C VAL A 138 -24.91 -24.09 -24.65
N GLU A 139 -25.72 -23.26 -25.33
CA GLU A 139 -25.25 -22.05 -25.99
C GLU A 139 -25.15 -20.88 -25.05
N LEU A 140 -24.19 -19.99 -25.27
CA LEU A 140 -23.98 -18.76 -24.48
C LEU A 140 -24.90 -17.62 -24.91
N LYS A 141 -25.27 -17.56 -26.20
CA LYS A 141 -26.12 -16.50 -26.76
C LYS A 141 -27.42 -16.33 -25.98
N GLY A 142 -27.66 -15.09 -25.53
CA GLY A 142 -28.86 -14.72 -24.79
C GLY A 142 -28.88 -15.15 -23.31
N LYS A 143 -27.90 -15.93 -22.86
CA LYS A 143 -27.70 -16.26 -21.44
C LYS A 143 -27.17 -15.07 -20.67
N THR A 144 -27.43 -15.03 -19.38
CA THR A 144 -26.93 -13.99 -18.47
C THR A 144 -25.65 -14.47 -17.76
N LEU A 145 -24.56 -13.71 -17.92
CA LEU A 145 -23.36 -13.86 -17.12
C LEU A 145 -23.44 -12.90 -15.93
N GLY A 146 -23.42 -13.44 -14.72
CA GLY A 146 -23.20 -12.71 -13.48
C GLY A 146 -21.70 -12.50 -13.27
N VAL A 147 -21.26 -11.26 -13.17
CA VAL A 147 -19.85 -10.90 -12.90
C VAL A 147 -19.75 -10.27 -11.52
N ILE A 148 -19.05 -10.92 -10.60
CA ILE A 148 -18.82 -10.42 -9.25
C ILE A 148 -17.38 -9.91 -9.14
N GLY A 149 -17.22 -8.60 -9.10
CA GLY A 149 -15.94 -7.90 -9.22
C GLY A 149 -15.72 -7.34 -10.63
N MET A 150 -15.86 -6.03 -10.79
CA MET A 150 -15.66 -5.30 -12.06
C MET A 150 -14.33 -4.54 -12.10
N GLY A 151 -13.30 -5.15 -11.51
CA GLY A 151 -11.91 -4.72 -11.65
C GLY A 151 -11.39 -4.90 -13.09
N ARG A 152 -10.08 -4.91 -13.27
CA ARG A 152 -9.45 -5.05 -14.60
C ARG A 152 -9.91 -6.31 -15.33
N ILE A 153 -9.77 -7.46 -14.69
CA ILE A 153 -10.11 -8.77 -15.29
C ILE A 153 -11.63 -8.89 -15.52
N GLY A 154 -12.45 -8.54 -14.52
CA GLY A 154 -13.91 -8.64 -14.65
C GLY A 154 -14.48 -7.82 -15.81
N ARG A 155 -13.93 -6.62 -16.07
CA ARG A 155 -14.32 -5.79 -17.22
C ARG A 155 -13.97 -6.45 -18.55
N GLU A 156 -12.78 -7.03 -18.65
CA GLU A 156 -12.33 -7.73 -19.86
C GLU A 156 -13.14 -9.00 -20.12
N VAL A 157 -13.52 -9.74 -19.07
CA VAL A 157 -14.44 -10.88 -19.18
C VAL A 157 -15.83 -10.43 -19.61
N ALA A 158 -16.37 -9.36 -19.02
CA ALA A 158 -17.67 -8.80 -19.41
C ALA A 158 -17.69 -8.37 -20.87
N LEU A 159 -16.64 -7.71 -21.36
CA LEU A 159 -16.51 -7.31 -22.76
C LEU A 159 -16.50 -8.51 -23.70
N ARG A 160 -15.73 -9.57 -23.40
CA ARG A 160 -15.66 -10.79 -24.19
C ARG A 160 -16.98 -11.57 -24.17
N ALA A 161 -17.66 -11.62 -23.02
CA ALA A 161 -18.99 -12.25 -22.90
C ALA A 161 -20.04 -11.54 -23.75
N LYS A 162 -20.00 -10.21 -23.82
CA LYS A 162 -20.85 -9.41 -24.75
C LYS A 162 -20.55 -9.77 -26.22
N GLY A 163 -19.27 -9.99 -26.57
CA GLY A 163 -18.87 -10.50 -27.89
C GLY A 163 -19.50 -11.86 -28.21
N GLN A 164 -19.70 -12.71 -27.19
CA GLN A 164 -20.44 -13.97 -27.29
C GLN A 164 -21.98 -13.79 -27.25
N ARG A 165 -22.48 -12.55 -27.31
CA ARG A 165 -23.89 -12.18 -27.25
C ARG A 165 -24.59 -12.59 -25.95
N MET A 166 -23.85 -12.65 -24.83
CA MET A 166 -24.42 -12.81 -23.50
C MET A 166 -24.95 -11.47 -22.99
N LYS A 167 -25.92 -11.51 -22.08
CA LYS A 167 -26.27 -10.40 -21.20
C LYS A 167 -25.32 -10.43 -20.02
N VAL A 168 -24.89 -9.26 -19.53
CA VAL A 168 -24.00 -9.17 -18.38
C VAL A 168 -24.67 -8.38 -17.28
N MET A 169 -24.76 -8.98 -16.07
CA MET A 169 -25.15 -8.31 -14.85
C MET A 169 -23.97 -8.37 -13.87
N ALA A 170 -23.60 -7.22 -13.30
CA ALA A 170 -22.36 -7.10 -12.55
C ALA A 170 -22.59 -6.48 -11.16
N TYR A 171 -21.80 -6.98 -10.20
CA TYR A 171 -21.62 -6.38 -8.89
C TYR A 171 -20.17 -5.96 -8.68
N ASP A 172 -19.99 -4.74 -8.20
CA ASP A 172 -18.73 -4.25 -7.66
C ASP A 172 -19.06 -3.04 -6.77
N PRO A 173 -18.47 -2.92 -5.56
CA PRO A 173 -18.76 -1.79 -4.66
C PRO A 173 -18.40 -0.42 -5.24
N PHE A 174 -17.50 -0.38 -6.24
CA PHE A 174 -17.04 0.84 -6.90
C PHE A 174 -17.61 1.04 -8.30
N LEU A 175 -18.53 0.18 -8.75
CA LEU A 175 -19.20 0.32 -10.04
C LEU A 175 -20.35 1.34 -9.91
N THR A 176 -20.20 2.51 -10.53
CA THR A 176 -21.28 3.51 -10.62
C THR A 176 -22.21 3.17 -11.78
N ASP A 177 -23.43 3.73 -11.75
CA ASP A 177 -24.42 3.54 -12.82
C ASP A 177 -23.90 4.06 -14.17
N ASP A 178 -23.24 5.23 -14.19
CA ASP A 178 -22.62 5.79 -15.40
C ASP A 178 -21.55 4.86 -16.00
N LYS A 179 -20.71 4.25 -15.15
CA LYS A 179 -19.70 3.28 -15.61
C LYS A 179 -20.33 1.99 -16.13
N ALA A 180 -21.40 1.51 -15.48
CA ALA A 180 -22.12 0.33 -15.92
C ALA A 180 -22.74 0.57 -17.31
N GLU A 181 -23.36 1.73 -17.52
CA GLU A 181 -23.91 2.14 -18.81
C GLU A 181 -22.83 2.23 -19.90
N GLN A 182 -21.70 2.89 -19.61
CA GLN A 182 -20.56 2.97 -20.55
C GLN A 182 -20.02 1.59 -20.95
N LEU A 183 -19.97 0.64 -20.00
CA LEU A 183 -19.57 -0.74 -20.26
C LEU A 183 -20.69 -1.56 -20.94
N GLY A 184 -21.91 -1.05 -20.94
CA GLY A 184 -23.10 -1.73 -21.45
C GLY A 184 -23.42 -3.00 -20.67
N VAL A 185 -23.33 -2.93 -19.33
CA VAL A 185 -23.69 -3.99 -18.39
C VAL A 185 -24.77 -3.49 -17.43
N SER A 186 -25.59 -4.40 -16.90
CA SER A 186 -26.53 -4.08 -15.83
C SER A 186 -25.79 -4.15 -14.48
N ARG A 187 -26.03 -3.16 -13.61
CA ARG A 187 -25.51 -3.17 -12.23
C ARG A 187 -26.53 -3.75 -11.29
N GLY A 188 -26.07 -4.50 -10.28
CA GLY A 188 -26.92 -5.02 -9.21
C GLY A 188 -26.14 -5.35 -7.95
N THR A 189 -26.83 -5.74 -6.90
CA THR A 189 -26.27 -6.36 -5.70
C THR A 189 -25.81 -7.79 -5.99
N VAL A 190 -25.02 -8.38 -5.11
CA VAL A 190 -24.62 -9.81 -5.22
C VAL A 190 -25.88 -10.68 -5.33
N GLU A 191 -26.89 -10.40 -4.51
CA GLU A 191 -28.14 -11.16 -4.51
C GLU A 191 -28.87 -11.09 -5.85
N GLU A 192 -29.03 -9.89 -6.42
CA GLU A 192 -29.65 -9.72 -7.73
C GLU A 192 -28.87 -10.40 -8.84
N VAL A 193 -27.54 -10.37 -8.79
CA VAL A 193 -26.67 -11.05 -9.76
C VAL A 193 -26.91 -12.56 -9.71
N VAL A 194 -26.87 -13.18 -8.52
CA VAL A 194 -27.01 -14.63 -8.40
C VAL A 194 -28.40 -15.14 -8.78
N GLN A 195 -29.45 -14.33 -8.57
CA GLN A 195 -30.83 -14.69 -8.93
C GLN A 195 -31.09 -14.78 -10.44
N VAL A 196 -30.42 -13.94 -11.24
CA VAL A 196 -30.71 -13.84 -12.69
C VAL A 196 -29.69 -14.54 -13.58
N ALA A 197 -28.52 -14.87 -13.03
CA ALA A 197 -27.41 -15.41 -13.82
C ALA A 197 -27.66 -16.88 -14.23
N ASP A 198 -27.28 -17.21 -15.45
CA ASP A 198 -27.15 -18.59 -15.96
C ASP A 198 -25.70 -19.10 -15.76
N PHE A 199 -24.73 -18.19 -15.76
CA PHE A 199 -23.33 -18.39 -15.44
C PHE A 199 -22.88 -17.33 -14.46
N ILE A 200 -22.05 -17.68 -13.48
CA ILE A 200 -21.48 -16.72 -12.54
C ILE A 200 -19.97 -16.86 -12.53
N THR A 201 -19.27 -15.72 -12.66
CA THR A 201 -17.82 -15.65 -12.55
C THR A 201 -17.41 -14.63 -11.49
N VAL A 202 -16.39 -14.96 -10.69
CA VAL A 202 -15.90 -14.12 -9.61
C VAL A 202 -14.53 -13.55 -9.95
N HIS A 203 -14.32 -12.27 -9.68
CA HIS A 203 -13.08 -11.53 -9.99
C HIS A 203 -12.72 -10.55 -8.88
N THR A 204 -12.95 -10.92 -7.62
CA THR A 204 -12.59 -10.14 -6.44
C THR A 204 -11.28 -10.65 -5.84
N PRO A 205 -10.53 -9.81 -5.10
CA PRO A 205 -9.48 -10.32 -4.21
C PRO A 205 -10.10 -11.15 -3.07
N LEU A 206 -9.32 -12.04 -2.47
CA LEU A 206 -9.71 -12.73 -1.25
C LEU A 206 -9.45 -11.83 -0.06
N LEU A 207 -10.52 -11.31 0.52
CA LEU A 207 -10.54 -10.47 1.72
C LEU A 207 -11.48 -11.08 2.75
N LYS A 208 -11.52 -10.55 3.96
CA LYS A 208 -12.47 -10.99 4.98
C LYS A 208 -13.92 -10.88 4.50
N GLU A 209 -14.24 -9.83 3.76
CA GLU A 209 -15.58 -9.52 3.24
C GLU A 209 -15.94 -10.33 1.99
N THR A 210 -14.95 -10.86 1.28
CA THR A 210 -15.16 -11.65 0.04
C THR A 210 -14.95 -13.14 0.25
N LYS A 211 -14.42 -13.55 1.40
CA LYS A 211 -14.31 -14.97 1.76
C LYS A 211 -15.72 -15.57 1.87
N HIS A 212 -15.93 -16.68 1.16
CA HIS A 212 -17.22 -17.37 1.08
C HIS A 212 -18.38 -16.44 0.70
N LEU A 213 -18.08 -15.49 -0.21
CA LEU A 213 -19.11 -14.58 -0.75
C LEU A 213 -20.22 -15.37 -1.47
N ILE A 214 -19.84 -16.46 -2.14
CA ILE A 214 -20.77 -17.46 -2.70
C ILE A 214 -20.80 -18.64 -1.76
N ASN A 215 -21.78 -18.65 -0.86
CA ASN A 215 -22.00 -19.61 0.18
C ASN A 215 -23.33 -20.38 0.01
N THR A 216 -23.71 -21.21 0.95
CA THR A 216 -24.95 -21.99 0.93
C THR A 216 -26.19 -21.11 0.71
N GLU A 217 -26.28 -19.95 1.34
CA GLU A 217 -27.42 -19.02 1.17
C GLU A 217 -27.48 -18.49 -0.28
N ALA A 218 -26.34 -18.11 -0.86
CA ALA A 218 -26.27 -17.66 -2.24
C ALA A 218 -26.73 -18.75 -3.22
N PHE A 219 -26.33 -20.01 -3.00
CA PHE A 219 -26.76 -21.14 -3.84
C PHE A 219 -28.28 -21.32 -3.79
N THR A 220 -28.95 -21.13 -2.66
CA THR A 220 -30.42 -21.26 -2.59
C THR A 220 -31.16 -20.25 -3.46
N LYS A 221 -30.57 -19.07 -3.68
CA LYS A 221 -31.14 -17.95 -4.45
C LYS A 221 -30.87 -18.04 -5.96
N MET A 222 -29.92 -18.87 -6.37
CA MET A 222 -29.54 -19.04 -7.78
C MET A 222 -30.62 -19.79 -8.57
N LYS A 223 -30.53 -19.65 -9.89
CA LYS A 223 -31.30 -20.51 -10.81
C LYS A 223 -30.88 -21.96 -10.68
N ASP A 224 -31.82 -22.88 -10.88
CA ASP A 224 -31.47 -24.30 -11.02
C ASP A 224 -30.68 -24.50 -12.32
N GLY A 225 -29.59 -25.25 -12.21
CA GLY A 225 -28.71 -25.52 -13.33
C GLY A 225 -27.73 -24.39 -13.66
N VAL A 226 -27.52 -23.44 -12.76
CA VAL A 226 -26.47 -22.39 -12.88
C VAL A 226 -25.08 -23.03 -13.00
N GLN A 227 -24.16 -22.36 -13.68
CA GLN A 227 -22.77 -22.78 -13.82
C GLN A 227 -21.83 -21.73 -13.22
N LEU A 228 -20.79 -22.16 -12.52
CA LEU A 228 -19.86 -21.28 -11.79
C LEU A 228 -18.46 -21.33 -12.38
N ILE A 229 -17.79 -20.20 -12.41
CA ILE A 229 -16.40 -20.06 -12.85
C ILE A 229 -15.61 -19.31 -11.78
N ASN A 230 -14.48 -19.87 -11.34
CA ASN A 230 -13.54 -19.19 -10.46
C ASN A 230 -12.11 -19.33 -10.99
N CYS A 231 -11.62 -18.25 -11.58
CA CYS A 231 -10.22 -18.07 -12.01
C CYS A 231 -9.59 -16.87 -11.28
N ALA A 232 -10.09 -16.54 -10.05
CA ALA A 232 -9.61 -15.42 -9.25
C ALA A 232 -8.80 -15.89 -8.03
N ARG A 233 -9.50 -16.32 -6.95
CA ARG A 233 -8.90 -16.88 -5.73
C ARG A 233 -9.79 -17.98 -5.16
N GLY A 234 -9.16 -19.04 -4.64
CA GLY A 234 -9.86 -20.02 -3.78
C GLY A 234 -10.46 -19.33 -2.57
N GLY A 235 -11.54 -19.91 -2.02
CA GLY A 235 -12.24 -19.37 -0.86
C GLY A 235 -13.18 -18.19 -1.11
N ILE A 236 -13.29 -17.66 -2.34
CA ILE A 236 -14.37 -16.71 -2.69
C ILE A 236 -15.69 -17.47 -2.82
N ILE A 237 -15.65 -18.64 -3.44
CA ILE A 237 -16.75 -19.61 -3.44
C ILE A 237 -16.44 -20.61 -2.33
N ASP A 238 -17.39 -20.84 -1.44
CA ASP A 238 -17.32 -21.87 -0.42
C ASP A 238 -17.33 -23.25 -1.11
N GLU A 239 -16.21 -23.97 -1.04
CA GLU A 239 -15.98 -25.21 -1.79
C GLU A 239 -16.82 -26.36 -1.27
N GLU A 240 -17.13 -26.38 0.06
CA GLU A 240 -18.04 -27.35 0.65
C GLU A 240 -19.48 -27.14 0.18
N ALA A 241 -19.94 -25.87 0.25
CA ALA A 241 -21.26 -25.50 -0.22
C ALA A 241 -21.43 -25.73 -1.73
N LEU A 242 -20.37 -25.50 -2.53
CA LEU A 242 -20.36 -25.79 -3.96
C LEU A 242 -20.50 -27.28 -4.22
N TYR A 243 -19.77 -28.13 -3.48
CA TYR A 243 -19.88 -29.57 -3.59
C TYR A 243 -21.32 -30.04 -3.38
N GLU A 244 -21.95 -29.63 -2.29
CA GLU A 244 -23.35 -29.97 -1.97
C GLU A 244 -24.33 -29.45 -3.03
N ALA A 245 -24.10 -28.23 -3.56
CA ALA A 245 -24.95 -27.66 -4.60
C ALA A 245 -24.83 -28.40 -5.94
N ILE A 246 -23.65 -28.96 -6.28
CA ILE A 246 -23.48 -29.81 -7.47
C ILE A 246 -24.14 -31.18 -7.26
N VAL A 247 -23.91 -31.81 -6.12
CA VAL A 247 -24.48 -33.14 -5.81
C VAL A 247 -26.01 -33.09 -5.77
N SER A 248 -26.60 -32.04 -5.23
CA SER A 248 -28.06 -31.83 -5.23
C SER A 248 -28.63 -31.46 -6.60
N GLY A 249 -27.81 -31.16 -7.59
CA GLY A 249 -28.23 -30.74 -8.92
C GLY A 249 -28.64 -29.27 -9.05
N LYS A 250 -28.48 -28.47 -7.99
CA LYS A 250 -28.71 -27.02 -8.00
C LYS A 250 -27.74 -26.32 -8.95
N VAL A 251 -26.48 -26.72 -8.92
CA VAL A 251 -25.40 -26.29 -9.80
C VAL A 251 -25.15 -27.35 -10.86
N ALA A 252 -25.26 -27.00 -12.14
CA ALA A 252 -25.03 -27.93 -13.25
C ALA A 252 -23.55 -28.24 -13.50
N GLY A 253 -22.65 -27.38 -13.04
CA GLY A 253 -21.21 -27.60 -13.13
C GLY A 253 -20.39 -26.39 -12.69
N ALA A 254 -19.11 -26.63 -12.44
CA ALA A 254 -18.16 -25.60 -12.06
C ALA A 254 -16.85 -25.73 -12.85
N ALA A 255 -16.22 -24.58 -13.12
CA ALA A 255 -14.91 -24.45 -13.73
C ALA A 255 -13.98 -23.71 -12.74
N LEU A 256 -12.99 -24.41 -12.22
CA LEU A 256 -12.13 -23.93 -11.13
C LEU A 256 -10.66 -23.92 -11.60
N ASP A 257 -10.04 -22.77 -11.53
CA ASP A 257 -8.60 -22.61 -11.74
C ASP A 257 -7.84 -22.46 -10.41
N VAL A 258 -8.58 -22.23 -9.33
CA VAL A 258 -8.04 -21.92 -7.99
C VAL A 258 -8.83 -22.64 -6.89
N PHE A 259 -8.16 -22.94 -5.77
CA PHE A 259 -8.71 -23.67 -4.63
C PHE A 259 -8.32 -23.01 -3.30
N GLU A 260 -9.07 -23.27 -2.22
CA GLU A 260 -8.75 -22.77 -0.88
C GLU A 260 -7.39 -23.25 -0.40
N GLU A 261 -7.06 -24.51 -0.71
CA GLU A 261 -5.76 -25.09 -0.45
C GLU A 261 -5.12 -25.55 -1.76
N GLU A 262 -3.95 -25.02 -2.07
CA GLU A 262 -3.16 -25.37 -3.24
C GLU A 262 -1.79 -25.95 -2.84
N PRO A 263 -1.33 -27.05 -3.46
CA PRO A 263 -1.92 -27.78 -4.58
C PRO A 263 -3.11 -28.69 -4.18
N ALA A 264 -4.18 -28.68 -5.00
CA ALA A 264 -5.45 -29.34 -4.73
C ALA A 264 -5.56 -30.72 -5.41
N THR A 265 -4.56 -31.60 -5.29
CA THR A 265 -4.48 -32.88 -6.04
C THR A 265 -5.52 -33.91 -5.59
N ASP A 266 -5.94 -33.90 -4.32
CA ASP A 266 -6.87 -34.88 -3.74
C ASP A 266 -8.19 -34.23 -3.31
N HIS A 267 -8.62 -33.19 -4.02
CA HIS A 267 -9.78 -32.41 -3.65
C HIS A 267 -11.09 -33.07 -4.14
N LYS A 268 -12.09 -33.21 -3.26
CA LYS A 268 -13.38 -33.90 -3.55
C LYS A 268 -14.16 -33.33 -4.74
N LEU A 269 -14.05 -32.05 -5.03
CA LEU A 269 -14.66 -31.43 -6.21
C LEU A 269 -14.11 -32.01 -7.52
N LEU A 270 -12.86 -32.49 -7.54
CA LEU A 270 -12.23 -33.10 -8.74
C LEU A 270 -12.79 -34.49 -9.06
N GLU A 271 -13.47 -35.13 -8.10
CA GLU A 271 -14.15 -36.42 -8.31
C GLU A 271 -15.49 -36.26 -9.05
N LEU A 272 -16.03 -35.03 -9.09
CA LEU A 272 -17.33 -34.76 -9.70
C LEU A 272 -17.19 -34.55 -11.23
N PRO A 273 -17.89 -35.34 -12.06
CA PRO A 273 -17.81 -35.21 -13.52
C PRO A 273 -18.35 -33.87 -14.06
N GLN A 274 -19.06 -33.10 -13.25
CA GLN A 274 -19.58 -31.76 -13.56
C GLN A 274 -18.52 -30.68 -13.36
N VAL A 275 -17.39 -30.99 -12.71
CA VAL A 275 -16.31 -30.04 -12.44
C VAL A 275 -15.21 -30.18 -13.49
N ILE A 276 -14.72 -29.07 -13.98
CA ILE A 276 -13.46 -28.96 -14.73
C ILE A 276 -12.51 -28.09 -13.95
N ALA A 277 -11.24 -28.47 -13.94
CA ALA A 277 -10.23 -27.75 -13.16
C ALA A 277 -8.92 -27.59 -13.92
N THR A 278 -8.19 -26.56 -13.57
CA THR A 278 -6.82 -26.27 -14.04
C THR A 278 -5.94 -25.88 -12.84
N PRO A 279 -4.63 -26.17 -12.88
CA PRO A 279 -3.74 -25.94 -11.72
C PRO A 279 -3.21 -24.49 -11.69
N HIS A 280 -4.12 -23.53 -11.48
CA HIS A 280 -3.85 -22.09 -11.34
C HIS A 280 -3.12 -21.51 -12.55
N LEU A 281 -3.71 -21.63 -13.74
CA LEU A 281 -3.12 -21.25 -15.02
C LEU A 281 -3.53 -19.85 -15.53
N GLY A 282 -4.37 -19.11 -14.80
CA GLY A 282 -4.89 -17.81 -15.26
C GLY A 282 -3.85 -16.80 -15.71
N ALA A 283 -2.63 -16.85 -15.16
CA ALA A 283 -1.49 -16.01 -15.56
C ALA A 283 -0.37 -16.79 -16.29
N SER A 284 -0.62 -18.04 -16.70
CA SER A 284 0.41 -18.92 -17.26
C SER A 284 0.48 -18.83 -18.79
N THR A 285 0.73 -17.63 -19.31
CA THR A 285 1.06 -17.38 -20.73
C THR A 285 2.45 -16.75 -20.82
N VAL A 286 3.10 -16.88 -21.98
CA VAL A 286 4.42 -16.28 -22.23
C VAL A 286 4.36 -14.78 -22.00
N GLU A 287 3.38 -14.12 -22.62
CA GLU A 287 3.21 -12.67 -22.55
C GLU A 287 2.95 -12.17 -21.12
N ALA A 288 2.10 -12.87 -20.35
CA ALA A 288 1.84 -12.47 -18.96
C ALA A 288 3.10 -12.62 -18.10
N GLN A 289 3.84 -13.72 -18.26
CA GLN A 289 5.06 -13.96 -17.49
C GLN A 289 6.15 -12.93 -17.77
N GLU A 290 6.31 -12.53 -19.03
CA GLU A 290 7.24 -11.47 -19.44
C GLU A 290 6.78 -10.11 -18.91
N ASN A 291 5.53 -9.73 -19.14
CA ASN A 291 4.99 -8.43 -18.73
C ASN A 291 5.08 -8.20 -17.22
N VAL A 292 4.69 -9.19 -16.40
CA VAL A 292 4.76 -9.04 -14.94
C VAL A 292 6.21 -8.94 -14.45
N ALA A 293 7.14 -9.63 -15.08
CA ALA A 293 8.56 -9.57 -14.73
C ALA A 293 9.18 -8.22 -15.11
N ILE A 294 8.87 -7.70 -16.31
CA ILE A 294 9.32 -6.39 -16.78
C ILE A 294 8.80 -5.28 -15.86
N ASP A 295 7.49 -5.27 -15.55
CA ASP A 295 6.89 -4.23 -14.71
C ASP A 295 7.53 -4.17 -13.32
N VAL A 296 7.70 -5.33 -12.67
CA VAL A 296 8.32 -5.41 -11.35
C VAL A 296 9.81 -5.07 -11.40
N SER A 297 10.52 -5.51 -12.44
CA SER A 297 11.93 -5.17 -12.65
C SER A 297 12.13 -3.65 -12.76
N HIS A 298 11.25 -2.97 -13.49
CA HIS A 298 11.27 -1.50 -13.57
C HIS A 298 11.02 -0.83 -12.21
N ASP A 299 10.07 -1.33 -11.41
CA ASP A 299 9.81 -0.75 -10.09
C ASP A 299 10.97 -0.97 -9.12
N VAL A 300 11.66 -2.13 -9.19
CA VAL A 300 12.88 -2.37 -8.42
C VAL A 300 14.01 -1.42 -8.84
N VAL A 301 14.23 -1.25 -10.15
CA VAL A 301 15.24 -0.29 -10.66
C VAL A 301 14.92 1.12 -10.17
N ARG A 302 13.66 1.58 -10.32
CA ARG A 302 13.24 2.91 -9.86
C ARG A 302 13.58 3.15 -8.40
N LEU A 303 13.17 2.24 -7.51
CA LEU A 303 13.47 2.42 -6.09
C LEU A 303 14.96 2.47 -5.80
N LEU A 304 15.74 1.56 -6.37
CA LEU A 304 17.17 1.47 -6.11
C LEU A 304 17.96 2.65 -6.70
N THR A 305 17.43 3.31 -7.74
CA THR A 305 18.01 4.52 -8.35
C THR A 305 17.49 5.83 -7.74
N GLY A 306 16.54 5.76 -6.80
CA GLY A 306 16.00 6.91 -6.09
C GLY A 306 14.73 7.50 -6.71
N ASP A 307 14.11 6.80 -7.65
CA ASP A 307 12.82 7.16 -8.24
C ASP A 307 11.65 6.52 -7.49
N LEU A 308 10.44 7.03 -7.77
CA LEU A 308 9.20 6.49 -7.20
C LEU A 308 8.78 5.19 -7.89
N VAL A 309 8.36 4.21 -7.09
CA VAL A 309 7.73 2.99 -7.60
C VAL A 309 6.33 3.29 -8.14
N LYS A 310 5.94 2.56 -9.18
CA LYS A 310 4.64 2.76 -9.84
C LYS A 310 3.50 2.02 -9.13
N ASN A 311 3.76 0.80 -8.68
CA ASN A 311 2.75 -0.10 -8.16
C ASN A 311 3.06 -0.61 -6.74
N PRO A 312 3.21 0.29 -5.74
CA PRO A 312 3.39 -0.15 -4.36
C PRO A 312 2.10 -0.78 -3.82
N VAL A 313 2.24 -1.86 -3.03
CA VAL A 313 1.12 -2.58 -2.42
C VAL A 313 0.88 -2.12 -0.98
N ASN A 314 1.95 -1.89 -0.22
CA ASN A 314 1.89 -1.56 1.21
C ASN A 314 2.12 -0.08 1.52
N MET A 315 2.00 0.77 0.52
CA MET A 315 1.96 2.22 0.66
C MET A 315 1.10 2.85 -0.45
N PRO A 316 0.53 4.07 -0.24
CA PRO A 316 -0.22 4.76 -1.29
C PRO A 316 0.62 5.04 -2.52
N SER A 317 0.08 4.73 -3.70
CA SER A 317 0.64 5.18 -4.98
C SER A 317 0.15 6.60 -5.27
N VAL A 318 1.07 7.48 -5.59
CA VAL A 318 0.77 8.89 -5.91
C VAL A 318 1.15 9.17 -7.37
N PRO A 319 0.22 9.68 -8.20
CA PRO A 319 0.53 10.08 -9.57
C PRO A 319 1.67 11.10 -9.61
N LYS A 320 2.54 11.00 -10.63
CA LYS A 320 3.73 11.85 -10.74
C LYS A 320 3.41 13.34 -10.73
N ASP A 321 2.32 13.75 -11.40
CA ASP A 321 1.90 15.16 -11.45
C ASP A 321 1.48 15.69 -10.08
N LEU A 322 0.89 14.84 -9.27
CA LEU A 322 0.52 15.16 -7.90
C LEU A 322 1.76 15.18 -7.01
N MET A 323 2.68 14.22 -7.19
CA MET A 323 3.94 14.18 -6.44
C MET A 323 4.74 15.46 -6.62
N ASN A 324 4.86 15.98 -7.84
CA ASN A 324 5.55 17.25 -8.12
C ASN A 324 4.98 18.45 -7.33
N LYS A 325 3.69 18.42 -6.97
CA LYS A 325 3.04 19.47 -6.17
C LYS A 325 3.35 19.35 -4.68
N ILE A 326 3.45 18.13 -4.16
CA ILE A 326 3.62 17.88 -2.72
C ILE A 326 5.07 17.64 -2.29
N GLU A 327 5.93 17.16 -3.19
CA GLU A 327 7.35 16.88 -2.90
C GLU A 327 8.09 18.07 -2.25
N PRO A 328 7.89 19.33 -2.68
CA PRO A 328 8.54 20.47 -2.03
C PRO A 328 8.23 20.59 -0.52
N TYR A 329 7.10 20.03 -0.08
CA TYR A 329 6.66 20.07 1.32
C TYR A 329 7.21 18.92 2.17
N PHE A 330 7.83 17.88 1.59
CA PHE A 330 8.31 16.71 2.35
C PHE A 330 9.31 17.10 3.44
N TYR A 331 10.28 17.93 3.09
CA TYR A 331 11.25 18.43 4.05
C TYR A 331 10.56 19.19 5.22
N LEU A 332 9.62 20.08 4.89
CA LEU A 332 8.87 20.83 5.90
C LEU A 332 8.08 19.89 6.81
N ALA A 333 7.32 18.95 6.24
CA ALA A 333 6.50 17.99 6.96
C ALA A 333 7.33 17.16 7.97
N GLU A 334 8.47 16.60 7.52
CA GLU A 334 9.41 15.86 8.38
C GLU A 334 9.93 16.74 9.52
N LYS A 335 10.31 18.01 9.23
CA LYS A 335 10.86 18.93 10.25
C LYS A 335 9.82 19.39 11.26
N LEU A 336 8.56 19.59 10.86
CA LEU A 336 7.47 19.90 11.79
C LEU A 336 7.25 18.75 12.77
N GLY A 337 7.23 17.50 12.28
CA GLY A 337 7.14 16.32 13.14
C GLY A 337 8.30 16.20 14.11
N LEU A 338 9.53 16.32 13.60
CA LEU A 338 10.74 16.25 14.43
C LEU A 338 10.79 17.36 15.48
N PHE A 339 10.38 18.60 15.13
CA PHE A 339 10.31 19.71 16.07
C PHE A 339 9.34 19.40 17.23
N LEU A 340 8.11 18.99 16.91
CA LEU A 340 7.10 18.69 17.92
C LEU A 340 7.52 17.60 18.90
N THR A 341 8.12 16.51 18.40
CA THR A 341 8.62 15.44 19.27
C THR A 341 9.70 15.94 20.22
N ASN A 342 10.58 16.85 19.77
CA ASN A 342 11.64 17.39 20.65
C ASN A 342 11.11 18.30 21.74
N VAL A 343 10.02 19.02 21.50
CA VAL A 343 9.42 19.93 22.50
C VAL A 343 8.28 19.29 23.30
N THR A 344 8.00 17.99 23.09
CA THR A 344 6.96 17.24 23.79
C THR A 344 7.60 16.18 24.68
N ASP A 345 7.45 16.34 26.01
CA ASP A 345 8.05 15.41 26.97
C ASP A 345 7.11 14.27 27.38
N ASP A 346 5.82 14.44 27.12
CA ASP A 346 4.75 13.48 27.42
C ASP A 346 4.53 12.46 26.31
N VAL A 347 3.85 11.36 26.66
CA VAL A 347 3.41 10.35 25.68
C VAL A 347 2.34 10.95 24.77
N ILE A 348 2.60 10.87 23.46
CA ILE A 348 1.68 11.33 22.42
C ILE A 348 0.58 10.26 22.25
N GLU A 349 -0.68 10.68 22.41
CA GLU A 349 -1.86 9.83 22.24
C GLU A 349 -2.51 10.01 20.86
N GLU A 350 -2.46 11.25 20.34
CA GLU A 350 -3.12 11.61 19.09
C GLU A 350 -2.25 12.62 18.30
N ILE A 351 -2.21 12.45 16.99
CA ILE A 351 -1.57 13.36 16.04
C ILE A 351 -2.64 13.81 15.05
N THR A 352 -2.87 15.12 14.94
CA THR A 352 -3.75 15.69 13.92
C THR A 352 -2.96 16.62 13.02
N ILE A 353 -3.03 16.40 11.71
CA ILE A 353 -2.33 17.21 10.71
C ILE A 353 -3.37 17.94 9.88
N TYR A 354 -3.29 19.26 9.87
CA TYR A 354 -4.17 20.14 9.12
C TYR A 354 -3.45 20.63 7.87
N TYR A 355 -4.09 20.46 6.71
CA TYR A 355 -3.61 20.92 5.42
C TYR A 355 -4.50 22.02 4.88
N ALA A 356 -3.91 23.18 4.57
CA ALA A 356 -4.64 24.36 4.10
C ALA A 356 -4.08 24.92 2.80
N GLY A 357 -4.90 25.68 2.07
CA GLY A 357 -4.57 26.25 0.76
C GLY A 357 -4.72 25.23 -0.36
N GLU A 358 -3.81 25.24 -1.33
CA GLU A 358 -3.82 24.30 -2.46
C GLU A 358 -3.66 22.83 -2.02
N LEU A 359 -3.09 22.58 -0.84
CA LEU A 359 -2.99 21.26 -0.23
C LEU A 359 -4.36 20.67 0.16
N TYR A 360 -5.40 21.49 0.22
CA TYR A 360 -6.78 21.03 0.45
C TYR A 360 -7.29 20.11 -0.69
N GLU A 361 -6.89 20.39 -1.93
CA GLU A 361 -7.42 19.72 -3.14
C GLU A 361 -6.62 18.48 -3.53
N VAL A 362 -5.49 18.21 -2.87
CA VAL A 362 -4.58 17.14 -3.25
C VAL A 362 -4.56 16.00 -2.23
N GLU A 363 -4.10 14.81 -2.66
CA GLU A 363 -3.83 13.70 -1.76
C GLU A 363 -2.59 14.00 -0.91
N VAL A 364 -2.74 14.02 0.41
CA VAL A 364 -1.72 14.46 1.35
C VAL A 364 -1.13 13.34 2.22
N ALA A 365 -1.60 12.11 2.08
CA ALA A 365 -1.10 10.97 2.86
C ALA A 365 0.43 10.80 2.82
N PRO A 366 1.17 11.10 1.73
CA PRO A 366 2.63 11.09 1.76
C PRO A 366 3.23 12.14 2.70
N LEU A 367 2.62 13.33 2.82
CA LEU A 367 3.07 14.38 3.75
C LEU A 367 2.80 13.98 5.21
N THR A 368 1.65 13.36 5.47
CA THR A 368 1.33 12.76 6.77
C THR A 368 2.39 11.75 7.18
N ARG A 369 2.76 10.82 6.29
CA ARG A 369 3.82 9.82 6.55
C ARG A 369 5.16 10.47 6.85
N ASN A 370 5.54 11.51 6.09
CA ASN A 370 6.77 12.27 6.36
C ASN A 370 6.74 12.99 7.70
N THR A 371 5.59 13.56 8.10
CA THR A 371 5.43 14.16 9.42
C THR A 371 5.64 13.14 10.53
N ILE A 372 4.97 11.98 10.43
CA ILE A 372 5.08 10.90 11.41
C ILE A 372 6.49 10.32 11.45
N LYS A 373 7.13 10.14 10.28
CA LYS A 373 8.55 9.75 10.18
C LYS A 373 9.42 10.71 10.97
N GLY A 374 9.25 12.01 10.78
CA GLY A 374 9.97 13.05 11.54
C GLY A 374 9.75 12.93 13.06
N MET A 375 8.50 12.67 13.48
CA MET A 375 8.15 12.48 14.90
C MET A 375 8.82 11.25 15.51
N LEU A 376 8.85 10.16 14.80
CA LEU A 376 9.39 8.89 15.31
C LEU A 376 10.92 8.78 15.18
N LYS A 377 11.56 9.63 14.37
CA LYS A 377 12.99 9.57 14.07
C LYS A 377 13.88 9.64 15.32
N ARG A 378 13.50 10.41 16.33
CA ARG A 378 14.21 10.50 17.61
C ARG A 378 14.30 9.16 18.34
N HIS A 379 13.29 8.30 18.19
CA HIS A 379 13.17 7.05 18.93
C HIS A 379 13.66 5.83 18.13
N PHE A 380 13.57 5.88 16.79
CA PHE A 380 13.87 4.77 15.90
C PHE A 380 15.11 4.99 15.02
N GLY A 381 15.67 6.20 15.01
CA GLY A 381 16.81 6.52 14.14
C GLY A 381 16.49 6.29 12.65
N ASP A 382 17.45 5.70 11.95
CA ASP A 382 17.34 5.44 10.50
C ASP A 382 16.48 4.22 10.14
N HIS A 383 15.93 3.49 11.12
CA HIS A 383 15.01 2.38 10.88
C HIS A 383 13.60 2.86 10.50
N ILE A 384 13.29 4.14 10.72
CA ILE A 384 12.01 4.74 10.34
C ILE A 384 12.06 5.28 8.91
N ASN A 385 11.07 4.95 8.10
CA ASN A 385 10.93 5.44 6.74
C ASN A 385 9.45 5.70 6.37
N ASP A 386 9.19 6.09 5.13
CA ASP A 386 7.85 6.46 4.68
C ASP A 386 6.89 5.25 4.59
N VAL A 387 7.41 4.02 4.61
CA VAL A 387 6.61 2.79 4.58
C VAL A 387 6.10 2.44 5.98
N ASN A 388 7.00 2.44 6.98
CA ASN A 388 6.67 1.94 8.32
C ASN A 388 6.22 3.01 9.31
N ALA A 389 6.36 4.31 9.01
CA ALA A 389 6.10 5.38 9.96
C ALA A 389 4.68 5.33 10.53
N ALA A 390 3.64 5.32 9.69
CA ALA A 390 2.25 5.28 10.12
C ALA A 390 1.93 3.97 10.87
N TYR A 391 2.35 2.84 10.32
CA TYR A 391 2.16 1.52 10.93
C TYR A 391 2.75 1.45 12.34
N LEU A 392 3.99 1.91 12.53
CA LEU A 392 4.66 1.89 13.83
C LEU A 392 4.04 2.85 14.84
N ALA A 393 3.46 3.97 14.41
CA ALA A 393 2.69 4.87 15.27
C ALA A 393 1.39 4.20 15.74
N GLU A 394 0.62 3.61 14.82
CA GLU A 394 -0.63 2.90 15.13
C GLU A 394 -0.41 1.72 16.06
N GLN A 395 0.66 0.93 15.85
CA GLN A 395 1.02 -0.18 16.74
C GLN A 395 1.33 0.27 18.19
N ARG A 396 1.62 1.55 18.39
CA ARG A 396 1.79 2.15 19.73
C ARG A 396 0.53 2.79 20.27
N GLY A 397 -0.59 2.63 19.57
CA GLY A 397 -1.88 3.18 19.96
C GLY A 397 -2.00 4.70 19.70
N ILE A 398 -1.11 5.28 18.89
CA ILE A 398 -1.21 6.68 18.48
C ILE A 398 -2.28 6.81 17.40
N VAL A 399 -3.29 7.63 17.67
CA VAL A 399 -4.33 7.94 16.69
C VAL A 399 -3.81 9.00 15.71
N ILE A 400 -3.94 8.74 14.40
CA ILE A 400 -3.50 9.65 13.35
C ILE A 400 -4.72 10.21 12.62
N ASN A 401 -4.84 11.52 12.58
CA ASN A 401 -5.93 12.22 11.89
C ASN A 401 -5.38 13.18 10.82
N GLU A 402 -6.00 13.17 9.65
CA GLU A 402 -5.80 14.15 8.60
C GLU A 402 -7.03 15.06 8.51
N GLN A 403 -6.81 16.35 8.51
CA GLN A 403 -7.88 17.33 8.34
C GLN A 403 -7.52 18.35 7.27
N LYS A 404 -8.47 18.64 6.41
CA LYS A 404 -8.34 19.67 5.37
C LYS A 404 -9.14 20.90 5.77
N THR A 405 -8.54 22.08 5.66
CA THR A 405 -9.15 23.34 6.06
C THR A 405 -8.91 24.43 5.01
N SER A 406 -9.86 25.32 4.83
CA SER A 406 -9.68 26.50 3.96
C SER A 406 -8.92 27.64 4.65
N THR A 407 -8.67 27.55 5.96
CA THR A 407 -8.06 28.63 6.75
C THR A 407 -6.54 28.61 6.61
N THR A 408 -6.00 29.45 5.74
CA THR A 408 -4.54 29.57 5.50
C THR A 408 -3.83 30.61 6.36
N ARG A 409 -4.57 31.44 7.09
CA ARG A 409 -4.05 32.53 7.96
C ARG A 409 -3.10 33.49 7.23
N GLY A 410 -3.35 33.75 5.96
CA GLY A 410 -2.58 34.67 5.12
C GLY A 410 -1.40 34.03 4.36
N PHE A 411 -1.19 32.73 4.45
CA PHE A 411 -0.22 31.97 3.65
C PHE A 411 -0.89 31.32 2.43
N THR A 412 -0.13 31.06 1.38
CA THR A 412 -0.65 30.33 0.20
C THR A 412 -1.01 28.90 0.58
N ASN A 413 -0.12 28.23 1.31
CA ASN A 413 -0.31 26.89 1.85
C ASN A 413 0.18 26.85 3.30
N LEU A 414 -0.45 26.05 4.14
CA LEU A 414 -0.08 25.90 5.54
C LEU A 414 -0.24 24.43 5.97
N ILE A 415 0.80 23.89 6.59
CA ILE A 415 0.74 22.60 7.29
C ILE A 415 0.78 22.90 8.78
N THR A 416 -0.22 22.46 9.53
CA THR A 416 -0.23 22.54 10.99
C THR A 416 -0.26 21.14 11.57
N VAL A 417 0.66 20.84 12.46
CA VAL A 417 0.72 19.56 13.18
C VAL A 417 0.37 19.82 14.64
N GLU A 418 -0.59 19.09 15.15
CA GLU A 418 -1.02 19.10 16.54
C GLU A 418 -0.77 17.73 17.15
N VAL A 419 -0.19 17.71 18.34
CA VAL A 419 -0.08 16.50 19.17
C VAL A 419 -0.87 16.70 20.45
N LYS A 420 -1.61 15.66 20.84
CA LYS A 420 -2.36 15.62 22.08
C LYS A 420 -1.72 14.63 23.04
N THR A 421 -1.52 15.06 24.25
CA THR A 421 -0.97 14.30 25.38
C THR A 421 -1.91 14.42 26.58
N LYS A 422 -1.64 13.69 27.64
CA LYS A 422 -2.41 13.82 28.90
C LYS A 422 -2.32 15.21 29.52
N SER A 423 -1.23 15.93 29.32
CA SER A 423 -1.01 17.29 29.87
C SER A 423 -1.57 18.41 28.99
N GLY A 424 -2.04 18.10 27.79
CA GLY A 424 -2.61 19.07 26.86
C GLY A 424 -2.14 18.89 25.41
N SER A 425 -2.42 19.91 24.59
CA SER A 425 -2.03 19.90 23.16
C SER A 425 -0.86 20.84 22.88
N LYS A 426 0.02 20.46 21.96
CA LYS A 426 1.06 21.31 21.39
C LYS A 426 0.92 21.36 19.88
N THR A 427 1.18 22.52 19.28
CA THR A 427 1.02 22.74 17.85
C THR A 427 2.26 23.38 17.23
N VAL A 428 2.56 23.03 15.99
CA VAL A 428 3.52 23.72 15.15
C VAL A 428 2.94 23.91 13.75
N ALA A 429 3.15 25.08 13.15
CA ALA A 429 2.71 25.34 11.79
C ALA A 429 3.86 25.84 10.91
N GLY A 430 3.87 25.40 9.67
CA GLY A 430 4.89 25.77 8.70
C GLY A 430 4.34 25.94 7.29
N THR A 431 5.10 26.65 6.48
CA THR A 431 4.79 26.96 5.08
C THR A 431 6.05 26.98 4.24
N LEU A 432 5.87 26.99 2.93
CA LEU A 432 6.93 27.31 1.97
C LEU A 432 6.79 28.78 1.54
N LEU A 433 7.83 29.57 1.77
CA LEU A 433 7.88 30.95 1.28
C LEU A 433 8.71 31.01 0.00
N ASN A 434 8.17 31.68 -1.03
CA ASN A 434 8.84 31.86 -2.31
C ASN A 434 10.22 32.49 -2.12
N GLY A 435 11.27 31.80 -2.63
CA GLY A 435 12.67 32.23 -2.52
C GLY A 435 13.32 32.01 -1.15
N LEU A 436 12.55 31.70 -0.10
CA LEU A 436 13.05 31.48 1.28
C LEU A 436 12.95 30.00 1.73
N GLY A 437 12.16 29.18 1.01
CA GLY A 437 11.97 27.77 1.30
C GLY A 437 11.10 27.49 2.53
N ALA A 438 11.37 26.36 3.20
CA ALA A 438 10.61 25.91 4.35
C ALA A 438 10.78 26.83 5.57
N ARG A 439 9.66 27.22 6.20
CA ARG A 439 9.62 28.07 7.38
C ARG A 439 8.63 27.54 8.39
N VAL A 440 9.02 27.52 9.66
CA VAL A 440 8.08 27.42 10.78
C VAL A 440 7.58 28.82 11.09
N VAL A 441 6.26 29.00 11.06
CA VAL A 441 5.61 30.31 11.20
C VAL A 441 4.81 30.45 12.49
N ARG A 442 4.58 29.33 13.18
CA ARG A 442 3.89 29.33 14.49
C ARG A 442 4.34 28.15 15.35
N VAL A 443 4.48 28.38 16.62
CA VAL A 443 4.63 27.37 17.69
C VAL A 443 3.61 27.68 18.78
N ASN A 444 2.65 26.81 19.01
CA ASN A 444 1.48 27.05 19.85
C ASN A 444 0.79 28.38 19.48
N ASN A 445 0.69 29.31 20.43
CA ASN A 445 0.10 30.64 20.21
C ASN A 445 1.12 31.67 19.73
N TYR A 446 2.41 31.33 19.61
CA TYR A 446 3.47 32.27 19.28
C TYR A 446 3.72 32.31 17.76
N SER A 447 3.66 33.51 17.18
CA SER A 447 4.09 33.75 15.81
C SER A 447 5.62 33.86 15.74
N VAL A 448 6.21 33.15 14.80
CA VAL A 448 7.67 33.10 14.59
C VAL A 448 7.97 33.06 13.08
N ASP A 449 9.21 33.21 12.70
CA ASP A 449 9.68 32.96 11.32
C ASP A 449 11.09 32.41 11.38
N PHE A 450 11.21 31.07 11.39
CA PHE A 450 12.55 30.48 11.40
C PHE A 450 12.67 29.31 10.40
N LYS A 451 13.88 29.12 9.90
CA LYS A 451 14.21 28.00 9.02
C LYS A 451 14.50 26.75 9.85
N PRO A 452 13.76 25.65 9.68
CA PRO A 452 13.93 24.45 10.50
C PRO A 452 15.13 23.62 10.05
N GLN A 453 16.34 24.05 10.39
CA GLN A 453 17.59 23.37 10.02
C GLN A 453 18.71 23.60 11.01
N GLY A 454 19.61 22.61 11.16
CA GLY A 454 20.81 22.68 12.00
C GLY A 454 20.51 22.66 13.49
N ASN A 455 21.45 23.16 14.28
CA ASN A 455 21.32 23.16 15.74
C ASN A 455 20.40 24.29 16.18
N VAL A 456 19.31 23.95 16.86
CA VAL A 456 18.26 24.87 17.31
C VAL A 456 18.09 24.74 18.82
N LEU A 457 18.01 25.88 19.48
CA LEU A 457 17.54 26.01 20.88
C LEU A 457 16.12 26.57 20.88
N PHE A 458 15.22 25.88 21.52
CA PHE A 458 13.89 26.34 21.87
C PHE A 458 13.88 26.68 23.36
N ILE A 459 13.62 27.95 23.73
CA ILE A 459 13.64 28.45 25.09
C ILE A 459 12.27 29.04 25.42
N HIS A 460 11.62 28.53 26.46
CA HIS A 460 10.40 29.08 27.02
C HIS A 460 10.75 29.96 28.22
N HIS A 461 10.31 31.23 28.21
CA HIS A 461 10.72 32.20 29.20
C HIS A 461 9.63 33.25 29.49
N LYS A 462 9.79 34.02 30.54
CA LYS A 462 8.98 35.20 30.82
C LYS A 462 9.41 36.37 29.94
N ASP A 463 8.44 37.11 29.35
CA ASP A 463 8.71 38.30 28.55
C ASP A 463 9.07 39.48 29.47
N GLN A 464 10.37 39.71 29.68
CA GLN A 464 10.84 40.82 30.49
C GLN A 464 12.21 41.34 30.00
N PRO A 465 12.49 42.64 30.31
CA PRO A 465 13.77 43.26 29.96
C PRO A 465 14.96 42.45 30.48
N GLY A 466 15.96 42.23 29.62
CA GLY A 466 17.19 41.52 29.95
C GLY A 466 17.17 40.02 29.71
N ALA A 467 16.03 39.38 29.44
CA ALA A 467 15.96 37.93 29.19
C ALA A 467 16.85 37.51 28.00
N ILE A 468 16.75 38.20 26.86
CA ILE A 468 17.59 37.96 25.68
C ILE A 468 19.08 38.15 26.01
N GLY A 469 19.43 39.22 26.74
CA GLY A 469 20.83 39.51 27.10
C GLY A 469 21.45 38.40 27.97
N LYS A 470 20.70 37.90 28.97
CA LYS A 470 21.16 36.81 29.84
C LYS A 470 21.46 35.54 29.02
N VAL A 471 20.54 35.13 28.13
CA VAL A 471 20.72 33.97 27.25
C VAL A 471 21.93 34.17 26.33
N GLY A 472 22.05 35.35 25.71
CA GLY A 472 23.19 35.69 24.86
C GLY A 472 24.54 35.64 25.57
N SER A 473 24.60 36.16 26.83
CA SER A 473 25.83 36.14 27.64
C SER A 473 26.26 34.72 27.99
N VAL A 474 25.32 33.86 28.44
CA VAL A 474 25.63 32.46 28.72
C VAL A 474 26.12 31.73 27.48
N LEU A 475 25.47 31.91 26.33
CA LEU A 475 25.93 31.28 25.09
C LEU A 475 27.34 31.76 24.67
N ALA A 476 27.63 33.05 24.87
CA ALA A 476 28.97 33.60 24.60
C ALA A 476 30.03 33.01 25.52
N GLU A 477 29.75 32.84 26.82
CA GLU A 477 30.65 32.19 27.80
C GLU A 477 30.94 30.73 27.41
N GLN A 478 29.97 30.03 26.82
CA GLN A 478 30.13 28.66 26.30
C GLN A 478 30.72 28.62 24.87
N ALA A 479 31.15 29.76 24.34
CA ALA A 479 31.66 29.91 22.95
C ALA A 479 30.68 29.35 21.90
N ILE A 480 29.36 29.60 22.10
CA ILE A 480 28.29 29.26 21.20
C ILE A 480 27.83 30.52 20.48
N ASN A 481 28.06 30.57 19.15
CA ASN A 481 27.64 31.71 18.36
C ASN A 481 26.18 31.55 17.90
N ILE A 482 25.41 32.64 17.93
CA ILE A 482 24.02 32.71 17.51
C ILE A 482 23.97 33.14 16.06
N ALA A 483 23.54 32.25 15.16
CA ALA A 483 23.39 32.55 13.74
C ALA A 483 22.09 33.30 13.43
N THR A 484 20.97 32.92 14.08
CA THR A 484 19.69 33.65 14.02
C THR A 484 18.95 33.51 15.33
N MET A 485 18.14 34.52 15.66
CA MET A 485 17.27 34.51 16.84
C MET A 485 15.89 35.04 16.45
N GLN A 486 14.86 34.35 16.90
CA GLN A 486 13.46 34.78 16.81
C GLN A 486 12.84 34.77 18.22
N VAL A 487 12.09 35.80 18.56
CA VAL A 487 11.34 35.87 19.82
C VAL A 487 9.86 35.98 19.47
N GLY A 488 9.07 35.04 19.98
CA GLY A 488 7.62 35.07 19.89
C GLY A 488 7.00 35.36 21.26
N ARG A 489 6.05 36.26 21.32
CA ARG A 489 5.26 36.54 22.54
C ARG A 489 3.77 36.60 22.23
N ALA A 490 2.95 36.17 23.18
CA ALA A 490 1.50 36.31 23.07
C ALA A 490 1.07 37.69 23.61
N ASP A 491 1.52 38.01 24.83
CA ASP A 491 1.18 39.26 25.55
C ASP A 491 2.44 39.90 26.12
N VAL A 492 2.40 41.22 26.32
CA VAL A 492 3.48 41.99 26.96
C VAL A 492 3.63 41.59 28.43
N GLY A 493 4.81 41.14 28.82
CA GLY A 493 5.11 40.72 30.20
C GLY A 493 4.59 39.32 30.58
N GLY A 494 3.97 38.61 29.63
CA GLY A 494 3.52 37.24 29.77
C GLY A 494 4.59 36.22 29.44
N ASP A 495 4.15 35.07 28.94
CA ASP A 495 5.04 34.00 28.45
C ASP A 495 5.53 34.31 27.03
N ALA A 496 6.77 33.95 26.75
CA ALA A 496 7.43 34.12 25.47
C ALA A 496 8.31 32.92 25.13
N ILE A 497 8.65 32.79 23.86
CA ILE A 497 9.59 31.80 23.38
C ILE A 497 10.74 32.44 22.60
N MET A 498 11.93 31.85 22.71
CA MET A 498 13.06 32.15 21.81
C MET A 498 13.40 30.92 21.01
N LEU A 499 13.61 31.12 19.73
CA LEU A 499 14.13 30.11 18.77
C LEU A 499 15.47 30.62 18.25
N LEU A 500 16.56 29.97 18.66
CA LEU A 500 17.90 30.32 18.26
C LEU A 500 18.50 29.23 17.40
N ARG A 501 19.03 29.60 16.25
CA ARG A 501 19.91 28.72 15.50
C ARG A 501 21.35 29.04 15.88
N VAL A 502 22.11 28.00 16.24
CA VAL A 502 23.49 28.14 16.73
C VAL A 502 24.46 27.33 15.87
N ASP A 503 25.74 27.75 15.86
CA ASP A 503 26.74 27.19 14.95
C ASP A 503 27.26 25.79 15.38
N LYS A 504 27.13 25.44 16.66
CA LYS A 504 27.51 24.11 17.19
C LYS A 504 26.40 23.46 17.98
N ALA A 505 26.48 22.14 18.13
CA ALA A 505 25.55 21.40 18.98
C ALA A 505 25.70 21.86 20.45
N VAL A 506 24.57 22.03 21.12
CA VAL A 506 24.48 22.41 22.53
C VAL A 506 24.33 21.13 23.34
N ASN A 507 25.24 20.90 24.27
CA ASN A 507 25.24 19.71 25.12
C ASN A 507 24.32 19.86 26.33
N GLU A 508 24.09 18.79 27.07
CA GLU A 508 23.22 18.80 28.28
C GLU A 508 23.71 19.74 29.38
N ALA A 509 25.03 19.92 29.56
CA ALA A 509 25.58 20.84 30.54
C ALA A 509 25.26 22.30 30.18
N ASP A 510 25.40 22.66 28.89
CA ASP A 510 25.04 24.00 28.41
C ASP A 510 23.54 24.27 28.57
N VAL A 511 22.69 23.28 28.29
CA VAL A 511 21.23 23.33 28.49
C VAL A 511 20.91 23.55 29.97
N ALA A 512 21.58 22.85 30.89
CA ALA A 512 21.37 22.98 32.34
C ALA A 512 21.71 24.40 32.84
N VAL A 513 22.80 25.00 32.34
CA VAL A 513 23.19 26.37 32.67
C VAL A 513 22.14 27.39 32.21
N LEU A 514 21.63 27.23 30.98
CA LEU A 514 20.55 28.08 30.45
C LEU A 514 19.25 27.92 31.22
N THR A 515 18.89 26.70 31.61
CA THR A 515 17.67 26.39 32.36
C THR A 515 17.72 26.96 33.78
N ALA A 516 18.92 27.08 34.36
CA ALA A 516 19.11 27.66 35.69
C ALA A 516 18.98 29.19 35.73
N LEU A 517 18.88 29.86 34.57
CA LEU A 517 18.68 31.30 34.51
C LEU A 517 17.31 31.71 35.08
N PRO A 518 17.23 32.83 35.84
CA PRO A 518 15.95 33.37 36.29
C PRO A 518 15.02 33.63 35.10
N ASP A 519 13.73 33.30 35.28
CA ASP A 519 12.67 33.53 34.29
C ASP A 519 12.74 32.67 33.01
N ILE A 520 13.62 31.66 32.99
CA ILE A 520 13.62 30.59 31.97
C ILE A 520 12.80 29.42 32.54
N TYR A 521 11.77 29.01 31.81
CA TYR A 521 10.87 27.91 32.17
C TYR A 521 11.32 26.55 31.62
N GLY A 522 12.04 26.58 30.52
CA GLY A 522 12.57 25.38 29.88
C GLY A 522 13.45 25.68 28.67
N VAL A 523 14.40 24.79 28.43
CA VAL A 523 15.32 24.86 27.29
C VAL A 523 15.39 23.51 26.65
N THR A 524 15.15 23.46 25.34
CA THR A 524 15.27 22.24 24.51
C THR A 524 16.27 22.48 23.41
N ALA A 525 17.34 21.68 23.38
CA ALA A 525 18.31 21.65 22.28
C ALA A 525 17.94 20.54 21.30
N MET A 526 17.96 20.83 20.01
CA MET A 526 17.62 19.87 18.97
C MET A 526 18.43 20.11 17.68
N ASN A 527 18.56 19.07 16.86
CA ASN A 527 19.08 19.18 15.50
C ASN A 527 17.93 18.91 14.51
N LEU A 528 17.62 19.92 13.70
CA LEU A 528 16.52 19.87 12.74
C LEU A 528 17.03 19.68 11.30
#